data_9c7a50854037cbef80e14a4d670d09df
#
_entry.id   9c7a50854037cbef80e14a4d670d09df
#
_cell.length_a   1.000
_cell.length_b   1.000
_cell.length_c   1.000
_cell.angle_alpha   90.00
_cell.angle_beta   90.00
_cell.angle_gamma   90.00
#
_symmetry.space_group_name_H-M   'P 1'
#
loop_
_entity.id
_entity.type
_entity.pdbx_description
1 polymer ?
#
loop_
_entity_poly.entity_id
_entity_poly.type
_entity_poly.pdbx_seq_one_letter_code
_entity_poly.pdbx_strand_id
1 'polypeptide(L)'
;MLSVSNLSVQFGKRVLFDEVNISFTQGNCYGIIGANGAGKSTFLKIISGKDDATSGNVHLEPGKRMSVLEQDHYAFDEYTVLDTVLQGNKPLYKIKTEMDALYADYSDENADRIGELQVKFEEMNGWNADSDAAALLSNLGISEEHHYNLVKDLDSKQKVRTLLAQALFGNPDVLIMDEPTNDLDYETINWLENFLANYENCVIVVSHDRHFLDSVCTHISDIDFGKISHFSGNYTFWYESSQLAARQRAQQNKKSEEKKKELEEFIRRFSANVAKSKQATSRKKMIEKLNVNDIRPSSRRYPAIIFEREREAGDQILNIEKLASSIDGEVLFKNVNLNLAKGDKLIVYSKDSRATTAFYEILNGKQKPLEGKFEWGVTTNQSYLPVDNQEFFENDLTLVDWLRQYAKTEQEREEVHIRGFLGKMIFSGEEALYLLRVITNLLKQ
;
A
#
# COMPACT_ATOMS: atom_id res chain seq x y z
N MET A 1 -7.84 -22.99 6.90
CA MET A 1 -6.88 -22.83 5.81
C MET A 1 -5.64 -22.06 6.25
N LEU A 2 -5.67 -20.77 6.50
CA LEU A 2 -4.62 -20.04 7.20
C LEU A 2 -5.19 -19.43 8.47
N SER A 3 -4.61 -19.71 9.63
CA SER A 3 -5.07 -19.21 10.93
C SER A 3 -3.93 -18.61 11.73
N VAL A 4 -4.24 -17.56 12.45
CA VAL A 4 -3.33 -16.83 13.32
C VAL A 4 -3.92 -16.87 14.73
N SER A 5 -3.13 -17.28 15.70
CA SER A 5 -3.58 -17.47 17.09
C SER A 5 -2.65 -16.75 18.06
N ASN A 6 -3.24 -15.84 18.86
CA ASN A 6 -2.56 -15.09 19.92
C ASN A 6 -1.28 -14.36 19.43
N LEU A 7 -1.32 -13.86 18.18
CA LEU A 7 -0.17 -13.23 17.57
C LEU A 7 0.09 -11.85 18.19
N SER A 8 1.28 -11.66 18.72
CA SER A 8 1.75 -10.35 19.21
C SER A 8 3.09 -10.02 18.58
N VAL A 9 3.25 -8.74 18.21
CA VAL A 9 4.48 -8.24 17.58
C VAL A 9 4.88 -6.92 18.22
N GLN A 10 6.11 -6.88 18.72
CA GLN A 10 6.67 -5.72 19.40
C GLN A 10 8.09 -5.43 18.92
N PHE A 11 8.36 -4.17 18.59
CA PHE A 11 9.70 -3.66 18.30
C PHE A 11 10.15 -2.70 19.42
N GLY A 12 11.07 -3.16 20.24
CA GLY A 12 11.52 -2.41 21.41
C GLY A 12 10.34 -2.10 22.37
N LYS A 13 9.97 -0.82 22.49
CA LYS A 13 8.84 -0.38 23.33
C LYS A 13 7.53 -0.24 22.54
N ARG A 14 7.56 -0.35 21.22
CA ARG A 14 6.39 -0.16 20.35
C ARG A 14 5.71 -1.50 20.08
N VAL A 15 4.49 -1.66 20.57
CA VAL A 15 3.62 -2.78 20.22
C VAL A 15 2.91 -2.45 18.91
N LEU A 16 3.06 -3.31 17.90
CA LEU A 16 2.31 -3.21 16.64
C LEU A 16 0.96 -3.91 16.74
N PHE A 17 0.97 -5.17 17.19
CA PHE A 17 -0.26 -5.94 17.44
C PHE A 17 -0.14 -6.71 18.74
N ASP A 18 -1.27 -6.97 19.36
CA ASP A 18 -1.35 -7.70 20.60
C ASP A 18 -2.54 -8.66 20.60
N GLU A 19 -2.25 -9.95 20.90
CA GLU A 19 -3.24 -11.01 20.99
C GLU A 19 -4.19 -11.12 19.77
N VAL A 20 -3.66 -11.01 18.55
CA VAL A 20 -4.44 -11.12 17.32
C VAL A 20 -4.84 -12.57 17.09
N ASN A 21 -6.13 -12.79 16.91
CA ASN A 21 -6.72 -14.06 16.52
C ASN A 21 -7.57 -13.86 15.27
N ILE A 22 -7.17 -14.49 14.14
CA ILE A 22 -7.79 -14.23 12.84
C ILE A 22 -7.67 -15.48 11.95
N SER A 23 -8.67 -15.73 11.12
CA SER A 23 -8.68 -16.86 10.18
C SER A 23 -9.03 -16.39 8.78
N PHE A 24 -8.29 -16.91 7.81
CA PHE A 24 -8.50 -16.67 6.40
C PHE A 24 -8.99 -17.96 5.74
N THR A 25 -10.11 -17.88 5.04
CA THR A 25 -10.81 -19.04 4.46
C THR A 25 -10.79 -18.99 2.94
N GLN A 26 -10.92 -20.14 2.32
CA GLN A 26 -10.97 -20.29 0.86
C GLN A 26 -12.17 -19.53 0.26
N GLY A 27 -12.04 -19.10 -0.99
CA GLY A 27 -13.07 -18.37 -1.74
C GLY A 27 -13.27 -16.94 -1.29
N ASN A 28 -12.35 -16.37 -0.49
CA ASN A 28 -12.45 -15.01 0.00
C ASN A 28 -11.19 -14.19 -0.29
N CYS A 29 -11.41 -12.93 -0.61
CA CYS A 29 -10.37 -11.92 -0.73
C CYS A 29 -10.42 -10.97 0.49
N TYR A 30 -9.33 -10.91 1.23
CA TYR A 30 -9.16 -10.11 2.44
C TYR A 30 -8.30 -8.89 2.17
N GLY A 31 -8.89 -7.70 2.15
CA GLY A 31 -8.17 -6.43 2.07
C GLY A 31 -7.66 -6.03 3.45
N ILE A 32 -6.34 -5.95 3.64
CA ILE A 32 -5.75 -5.46 4.89
C ILE A 32 -5.54 -3.95 4.78
N ILE A 33 -6.14 -3.22 5.70
CA ILE A 33 -6.06 -1.77 5.77
C ILE A 33 -5.59 -1.30 7.14
N GLY A 34 -5.08 -0.08 7.20
CA GLY A 34 -4.57 0.52 8.44
C GLY A 34 -3.76 1.77 8.15
N ALA A 35 -3.44 2.54 9.17
CA ALA A 35 -2.57 3.71 9.05
C ALA A 35 -1.17 3.33 8.51
N ASN A 36 -0.46 4.30 7.93
CA ASN A 36 0.95 4.09 7.60
C ASN A 36 1.74 3.80 8.89
N GLY A 37 2.59 2.77 8.84
CA GLY A 37 3.30 2.29 10.02
C GLY A 37 2.45 1.52 11.04
N ALA A 38 1.19 1.14 10.71
CA ALA A 38 0.37 0.26 11.56
C ALA A 38 0.86 -1.20 11.57
N GLY A 39 1.79 -1.56 10.69
CA GLY A 39 2.37 -2.90 10.62
C GLY A 39 1.76 -3.80 9.54
N LYS A 40 1.11 -3.25 8.50
CA LYS A 40 0.51 -4.05 7.41
C LYS A 40 1.51 -5.00 6.77
N SER A 41 2.62 -4.47 6.24
CA SER A 41 3.66 -5.28 5.60
C SER A 41 4.36 -6.23 6.58
N THR A 42 4.55 -5.81 7.85
CA THR A 42 5.07 -6.69 8.91
C THR A 42 4.14 -7.87 9.15
N PHE A 43 2.83 -7.62 9.20
CA PHE A 43 1.84 -8.69 9.34
C PHE A 43 1.90 -9.66 8.17
N LEU A 44 2.00 -9.16 6.92
CA LEU A 44 2.15 -10.02 5.73
C LEU A 44 3.44 -10.85 5.79
N LYS A 45 4.58 -10.26 6.20
CA LYS A 45 5.85 -10.98 6.36
C LYS A 45 5.75 -12.12 7.37
N ILE A 46 5.07 -11.88 8.50
CA ILE A 46 4.90 -12.90 9.54
C ILE A 46 3.98 -14.03 9.08
N ILE A 47 2.81 -13.73 8.50
CA ILE A 47 1.90 -14.78 8.05
C ILE A 47 2.44 -15.57 6.86
N SER A 48 3.39 -15.00 6.11
CA SER A 48 4.12 -15.68 5.03
C SER A 48 5.35 -16.47 5.52
N GLY A 49 5.70 -16.38 6.80
CA GLY A 49 6.87 -17.04 7.37
C GLY A 49 8.20 -16.41 7.00
N LYS A 50 8.21 -15.17 6.50
CA LYS A 50 9.43 -14.39 6.18
C LYS A 50 10.02 -13.70 7.42
N ASP A 51 9.19 -13.48 8.44
CA ASP A 51 9.57 -12.82 9.68
C ASP A 51 8.91 -13.51 10.87
N ASP A 52 9.54 -13.41 12.05
CA ASP A 52 9.06 -14.07 13.26
C ASP A 52 8.19 -13.14 14.10
N ALA A 53 7.13 -13.70 14.70
CA ALA A 53 6.33 -12.99 15.69
C ALA A 53 7.03 -12.98 17.05
N THR A 54 6.73 -11.97 17.88
CA THR A 54 7.18 -11.97 19.28
C THR A 54 6.54 -13.09 20.09
N SER A 55 5.25 -13.39 19.83
CA SER A 55 4.53 -14.52 20.40
C SER A 55 3.34 -14.89 19.53
N GLY A 56 2.76 -16.08 19.77
CA GLY A 56 1.66 -16.63 19.00
C GLY A 56 2.11 -17.54 17.86
N ASN A 57 1.14 -18.02 17.08
CA ASN A 57 1.40 -18.99 16.03
C ASN A 57 0.62 -18.64 14.75
N VAL A 58 1.26 -18.91 13.61
CA VAL A 58 0.64 -18.92 12.30
C VAL A 58 0.57 -20.36 11.82
N HIS A 59 -0.60 -20.82 11.43
CA HIS A 59 -0.83 -22.19 10.97
C HIS A 59 -1.44 -22.20 9.58
N LEU A 60 -0.72 -22.76 8.62
CA LEU A 60 -1.24 -23.10 7.31
C LEU A 60 -1.60 -24.59 7.31
N GLU A 61 -2.79 -24.93 6.85
CA GLU A 61 -3.27 -26.28 6.73
C GLU A 61 -2.31 -27.15 5.91
N PRO A 62 -1.95 -28.38 6.37
CA PRO A 62 -1.03 -29.24 5.65
C PRO A 62 -1.47 -29.52 4.21
N GLY A 63 -0.51 -29.53 3.29
CA GLY A 63 -0.75 -29.75 1.86
C GLY A 63 -1.20 -28.51 1.09
N LYS A 64 -1.45 -27.38 1.75
CA LYS A 64 -1.81 -26.12 1.12
C LYS A 64 -0.57 -25.33 0.73
N ARG A 65 -0.61 -24.71 -0.46
CA ARG A 65 0.49 -23.90 -1.01
C ARG A 65 0.19 -22.41 -0.84
N MET A 66 1.17 -21.69 -0.32
CA MET A 66 1.14 -20.25 -0.19
C MET A 66 2.09 -19.62 -1.23
N SER A 67 1.66 -18.56 -1.87
CA SER A 67 2.47 -17.73 -2.75
C SER A 67 2.44 -16.27 -2.27
N VAL A 68 3.55 -15.59 -2.42
CA VAL A 68 3.73 -14.19 -1.99
C VAL A 68 4.27 -13.39 -3.15
N LEU A 69 3.66 -12.26 -3.46
CA LEU A 69 4.21 -11.32 -4.44
C LEU A 69 5.51 -10.72 -3.89
N GLU A 70 6.61 -10.99 -4.57
CA GLU A 70 7.92 -10.47 -4.20
C GLU A 70 8.04 -8.99 -4.60
N GLN A 71 8.71 -8.21 -3.74
CA GLN A 71 8.95 -6.78 -3.97
C GLN A 71 10.36 -6.50 -4.51
N ASP A 72 11.28 -7.48 -4.41
CA ASP A 72 12.63 -7.36 -4.94
C ASP A 72 12.63 -7.65 -6.45
N HIS A 73 12.66 -6.61 -7.24
CA HIS A 73 12.64 -6.68 -8.70
C HIS A 73 13.93 -7.23 -9.32
N TYR A 74 14.98 -7.40 -8.53
CA TYR A 74 16.30 -7.84 -8.99
C TYR A 74 16.66 -9.26 -8.57
N ALA A 75 15.83 -9.86 -7.70
CA ALA A 75 16.09 -11.20 -7.16
C ALA A 75 16.20 -12.30 -8.25
N PHE A 76 15.63 -12.08 -9.43
CA PHE A 76 15.55 -13.04 -10.52
C PHE A 76 16.28 -12.59 -11.80
N ASP A 77 17.14 -11.58 -11.73
CA ASP A 77 17.80 -10.98 -12.89
C ASP A 77 18.61 -11.98 -13.73
N GLU A 78 19.12 -13.08 -13.14
CA GLU A 78 19.90 -14.11 -13.83
C GLU A 78 19.05 -15.26 -14.41
N TYR A 79 17.74 -15.25 -14.23
CA TYR A 79 16.82 -16.26 -14.76
C TYR A 79 16.09 -15.73 -15.99
N THR A 80 15.60 -16.66 -16.83
CA THR A 80 14.67 -16.28 -17.90
C THR A 80 13.32 -15.85 -17.32
N VAL A 81 12.57 -15.06 -18.07
CA VAL A 81 11.22 -14.61 -17.69
C VAL A 81 10.32 -15.82 -17.41
N LEU A 82 10.37 -16.83 -18.29
CA LEU A 82 9.58 -18.05 -18.15
C LEU A 82 9.98 -18.86 -16.91
N ASP A 83 11.29 -19.09 -16.70
CA ASP A 83 11.79 -19.79 -15.52
C ASP A 83 11.42 -19.07 -14.22
N THR A 84 11.45 -17.74 -14.24
CA THR A 84 11.04 -16.94 -13.09
C THR A 84 9.59 -17.21 -12.71
N VAL A 85 8.69 -17.29 -13.68
CA VAL A 85 7.28 -17.61 -13.42
C VAL A 85 7.13 -19.03 -12.86
N LEU A 86 7.82 -20.02 -13.45
CA LEU A 86 7.80 -21.41 -12.99
C LEU A 86 8.26 -21.56 -11.54
N GLN A 87 9.21 -20.73 -11.09
CA GLN A 87 9.68 -20.70 -9.70
C GLN A 87 8.59 -20.27 -8.68
N GLY A 88 7.47 -19.72 -9.14
CA GLY A 88 6.27 -19.49 -8.31
C GLY A 88 5.71 -20.78 -7.72
N ASN A 89 5.95 -21.93 -8.36
CA ASN A 89 5.67 -23.25 -7.81
C ASN A 89 6.99 -24.00 -7.54
N LYS A 90 7.65 -23.68 -6.41
CA LYS A 90 8.95 -24.23 -6.04
C LYS A 90 9.04 -25.76 -6.10
N PRO A 91 8.06 -26.54 -5.59
CA PRO A 91 8.08 -28.01 -5.72
C PRO A 91 8.10 -28.49 -7.16
N LEU A 92 7.27 -27.92 -8.03
CA LEU A 92 7.21 -28.23 -9.45
C LEU A 92 8.54 -27.88 -10.14
N TYR A 93 9.04 -26.68 -9.92
CA TYR A 93 10.29 -26.21 -10.52
C TYR A 93 11.48 -27.09 -10.11
N LYS A 94 11.53 -27.52 -8.84
CA LYS A 94 12.57 -28.44 -8.36
C LYS A 94 12.51 -29.78 -9.08
N ILE A 95 11.32 -30.37 -9.25
CA ILE A 95 11.15 -31.62 -9.99
C ILE A 95 11.58 -31.45 -11.44
N LYS A 96 11.13 -30.38 -12.11
CA LYS A 96 11.52 -30.07 -13.50
C LYS A 96 13.03 -29.99 -13.64
N THR A 97 13.70 -29.21 -12.80
CA THR A 97 15.14 -29.01 -12.85
C THR A 97 15.92 -30.30 -12.58
N GLU A 98 15.45 -31.15 -11.64
CA GLU A 98 16.05 -32.45 -11.34
C GLU A 98 15.86 -33.41 -12.54
N MET A 99 14.68 -33.43 -13.16
CA MET A 99 14.43 -34.23 -14.36
C MET A 99 15.31 -33.80 -15.52
N ASP A 100 15.42 -32.49 -15.79
CA ASP A 100 16.24 -31.95 -16.88
C ASP A 100 17.74 -32.31 -16.69
N ALA A 101 18.23 -32.24 -15.45
CA ALA A 101 19.60 -32.64 -15.13
C ALA A 101 19.82 -34.14 -15.32
N LEU A 102 18.89 -35.01 -14.91
CA LEU A 102 18.98 -36.46 -15.09
C LEU A 102 18.82 -36.88 -16.56
N TYR A 103 18.06 -36.13 -17.36
CA TYR A 103 18.02 -36.37 -18.82
C TYR A 103 19.30 -35.95 -19.51
N ALA A 104 19.94 -34.87 -19.07
CA ALA A 104 21.23 -34.44 -19.62
C ALA A 104 22.39 -35.44 -19.36
N ASP A 105 22.32 -36.14 -18.20
CA ASP A 105 23.28 -37.19 -17.83
C ASP A 105 22.54 -38.52 -17.61
N TYR A 106 21.87 -39.00 -18.66
CA TYR A 106 21.07 -40.21 -18.59
C TYR A 106 21.93 -41.45 -18.39
N SER A 107 21.60 -42.27 -17.40
CA SER A 107 22.14 -43.58 -17.14
C SER A 107 21.06 -44.58 -16.72
N ASP A 108 21.28 -45.87 -16.94
CA ASP A 108 20.33 -46.91 -16.51
C ASP A 108 20.10 -46.89 -14.98
N GLU A 109 21.08 -46.43 -14.21
CA GLU A 109 20.97 -46.27 -12.75
C GLU A 109 19.98 -45.15 -12.34
N ASN A 110 19.77 -44.16 -13.21
CA ASN A 110 18.90 -43.04 -12.97
C ASN A 110 17.45 -43.25 -13.48
N ALA A 111 17.19 -44.32 -14.23
CA ALA A 111 15.92 -44.58 -14.90
C ALA A 111 14.75 -44.67 -13.91
N ASP A 112 14.92 -45.38 -12.79
CA ASP A 112 13.88 -45.51 -11.75
C ASP A 112 13.56 -44.14 -11.13
N ARG A 113 14.58 -43.32 -10.88
CA ARG A 113 14.40 -41.99 -10.31
C ARG A 113 13.66 -41.05 -11.27
N ILE A 114 13.98 -41.09 -12.56
CA ILE A 114 13.28 -40.35 -13.61
C ILE A 114 11.79 -40.77 -13.62
N GLY A 115 11.50 -42.06 -13.55
CA GLY A 115 10.12 -42.56 -13.50
C GLY A 115 9.34 -42.03 -12.31
N GLU A 116 9.92 -42.02 -11.10
CA GLU A 116 9.29 -41.43 -9.91
C GLU A 116 9.00 -39.94 -10.06
N LEU A 117 9.96 -39.21 -10.65
CA LEU A 117 9.81 -37.75 -10.87
C LEU A 117 8.74 -37.46 -11.92
N GLN A 118 8.67 -38.24 -12.99
CA GLN A 118 7.63 -38.11 -14.02
C GLN A 118 6.21 -38.25 -13.44
N VAL A 119 5.99 -39.26 -12.57
CA VAL A 119 4.69 -39.43 -11.90
C VAL A 119 4.33 -38.21 -11.05
N LYS A 120 5.27 -37.71 -10.24
CA LYS A 120 5.05 -36.50 -9.42
C LYS A 120 4.84 -35.26 -10.28
N PHE A 121 5.56 -35.15 -11.39
CA PHE A 121 5.43 -34.03 -12.32
C PHE A 121 4.04 -34.01 -12.99
N GLU A 122 3.53 -35.19 -13.37
CA GLU A 122 2.20 -35.34 -13.91
C GLU A 122 1.11 -35.01 -12.89
N GLU A 123 1.23 -35.51 -11.64
CA GLU A 123 0.31 -35.18 -10.54
C GLU A 123 0.20 -33.68 -10.29
N MET A 124 1.27 -32.92 -10.57
CA MET A 124 1.32 -31.46 -10.43
C MET A 124 0.95 -30.71 -11.73
N ASN A 125 0.42 -31.38 -12.75
CA ASN A 125 0.16 -30.83 -14.09
C ASN A 125 1.40 -30.20 -14.74
N GLY A 126 2.58 -30.77 -14.47
CA GLY A 126 3.88 -30.20 -14.84
C GLY A 126 4.09 -30.13 -16.36
N TRP A 127 3.51 -31.06 -17.15
CA TRP A 127 3.62 -31.05 -18.62
C TRP A 127 3.00 -29.83 -19.28
N ASN A 128 2.05 -29.17 -18.63
CA ASN A 128 1.43 -27.92 -19.09
C ASN A 128 2.06 -26.66 -18.49
N ALA A 129 3.02 -26.81 -17.57
CA ALA A 129 3.56 -25.71 -16.78
C ALA A 129 4.15 -24.58 -17.65
N ASP A 130 4.91 -24.91 -18.69
CA ASP A 130 5.52 -23.93 -19.58
C ASP A 130 4.47 -23.16 -20.39
N SER A 131 3.44 -23.84 -20.86
CA SER A 131 2.33 -23.22 -21.60
C SER A 131 1.44 -22.35 -20.68
N ASP A 132 1.17 -22.81 -19.46
CA ASP A 132 0.39 -22.06 -18.47
C ASP A 132 1.13 -20.79 -18.06
N ALA A 133 2.47 -20.89 -17.83
CA ALA A 133 3.31 -19.74 -17.53
C ALA A 133 3.37 -18.74 -18.69
N ALA A 134 3.51 -19.23 -19.93
CA ALA A 134 3.52 -18.38 -21.13
C ALA A 134 2.18 -17.68 -21.34
N ALA A 135 1.06 -18.38 -21.13
CA ALA A 135 -0.27 -17.80 -21.20
C ALA A 135 -0.47 -16.71 -20.15
N LEU A 136 0.00 -16.93 -18.92
CA LEU A 136 -0.10 -15.95 -17.84
C LEU A 136 0.73 -14.69 -18.13
N LEU A 137 1.96 -14.84 -18.66
CA LEU A 137 2.82 -13.74 -19.10
C LEU A 137 2.15 -12.93 -20.22
N SER A 138 1.60 -13.59 -21.23
CA SER A 138 0.91 -12.95 -22.36
C SER A 138 -0.31 -12.17 -21.88
N ASN A 139 -1.11 -12.73 -20.96
CA ASN A 139 -2.26 -12.06 -20.35
C ASN A 139 -1.87 -10.81 -19.55
N LEU A 140 -0.68 -10.79 -18.96
CA LEU A 140 -0.10 -9.64 -18.28
C LEU A 140 0.62 -8.67 -19.25
N GLY A 141 0.53 -8.90 -20.56
CA GLY A 141 1.05 -7.99 -21.58
C GLY A 141 2.56 -8.11 -21.81
N ILE A 142 3.17 -9.26 -21.49
CA ILE A 142 4.55 -9.60 -21.84
C ILE A 142 4.50 -10.46 -23.11
N SER A 143 5.05 -9.94 -24.22
CA SER A 143 5.05 -10.65 -25.51
C SER A 143 5.93 -11.89 -25.48
N GLU A 144 5.57 -12.90 -26.30
CA GLU A 144 6.27 -14.20 -26.35
C GLU A 144 7.77 -14.08 -26.67
N GLU A 145 8.15 -13.03 -27.43
CA GLU A 145 9.58 -12.76 -27.74
C GLU A 145 10.43 -12.47 -26.52
N HIS A 146 9.81 -12.02 -25.40
CA HIS A 146 10.51 -11.73 -24.14
C HIS A 146 10.55 -12.92 -23.18
N HIS A 147 9.77 -13.98 -23.40
CA HIS A 147 9.66 -15.10 -22.45
C HIS A 147 10.97 -15.81 -22.17
N TYR A 148 11.88 -15.85 -23.13
CA TYR A 148 13.19 -16.50 -23.02
C TYR A 148 14.34 -15.51 -22.75
N ASN A 149 14.06 -14.21 -22.67
CA ASN A 149 15.05 -13.21 -22.28
C ASN A 149 15.33 -13.31 -20.77
N LEU A 150 16.50 -12.81 -20.34
CA LEU A 150 16.77 -12.67 -18.92
C LEU A 150 15.95 -11.55 -18.31
N VAL A 151 15.52 -11.72 -17.06
CA VAL A 151 14.74 -10.70 -16.34
C VAL A 151 15.48 -9.37 -16.26
N LYS A 152 16.80 -9.37 -16.16
CA LYS A 152 17.60 -8.11 -16.16
C LYS A 152 17.43 -7.26 -17.43
N ASP A 153 17.10 -7.89 -18.57
CA ASP A 153 16.95 -7.21 -19.86
C ASP A 153 15.55 -6.56 -20.01
N LEU A 154 14.64 -6.84 -19.09
CA LEU A 154 13.31 -6.25 -19.06
C LEU A 154 13.31 -4.84 -18.45
N ASP A 155 12.36 -4.01 -18.88
CA ASP A 155 12.07 -2.77 -18.19
C ASP A 155 11.42 -3.00 -16.81
N SER A 156 11.40 -1.97 -15.96
CA SER A 156 10.88 -2.08 -14.59
C SER A 156 9.43 -2.53 -14.53
N LYS A 157 8.58 -2.13 -15.49
CA LYS A 157 7.16 -2.52 -15.52
C LYS A 157 7.00 -3.98 -15.92
N GLN A 158 7.79 -4.44 -16.90
CA GLN A 158 7.80 -5.84 -17.31
C GLN A 158 8.32 -6.74 -16.18
N LYS A 159 9.32 -6.30 -15.40
CA LYS A 159 9.77 -7.01 -14.19
C LYS A 159 8.65 -7.18 -13.18
N VAL A 160 7.92 -6.12 -12.85
CA VAL A 160 6.76 -6.19 -11.93
C VAL A 160 5.70 -7.17 -12.42
N ARG A 161 5.36 -7.12 -13.70
CA ARG A 161 4.38 -8.06 -14.31
C ARG A 161 4.87 -9.51 -14.29
N THR A 162 6.17 -9.74 -14.48
CA THR A 162 6.79 -11.07 -14.38
C THR A 162 6.69 -11.61 -12.95
N LEU A 163 6.97 -10.79 -11.92
CA LEU A 163 6.82 -11.20 -10.52
C LEU A 163 5.35 -11.43 -10.14
N LEU A 164 4.44 -10.66 -10.72
CA LEU A 164 3.02 -10.89 -10.54
C LEU A 164 2.61 -12.24 -11.16
N ALA A 165 3.07 -12.55 -12.39
CA ALA A 165 2.86 -13.86 -13.01
C ALA A 165 3.42 -14.98 -12.13
N GLN A 166 4.63 -14.82 -11.59
CA GLN A 166 5.25 -15.78 -10.67
C GLN A 166 4.37 -16.03 -9.44
N ALA A 167 3.84 -14.97 -8.81
CA ALA A 167 2.99 -15.10 -7.63
C ALA A 167 1.68 -15.84 -7.92
N LEU A 168 1.09 -15.62 -9.10
CA LEU A 168 -0.18 -16.23 -9.53
C LEU A 168 -0.01 -17.66 -10.07
N PHE A 169 1.20 -18.04 -10.47
CA PHE A 169 1.46 -19.30 -11.15
C PHE A 169 1.10 -20.54 -10.35
N GLY A 170 0.43 -21.47 -11.00
CA GLY A 170 0.01 -22.75 -10.43
C GLY A 170 -1.12 -22.63 -9.40
N ASN A 171 -1.90 -21.57 -9.41
CA ASN A 171 -3.11 -21.37 -8.62
C ASN A 171 -2.91 -21.65 -7.11
N PRO A 172 -2.11 -20.86 -6.37
CA PRO A 172 -1.83 -21.10 -4.96
C PRO A 172 -3.09 -21.08 -4.09
N ASP A 173 -3.13 -21.92 -3.04
CA ASP A 173 -4.26 -21.95 -2.10
C ASP A 173 -4.37 -20.66 -1.27
N VAL A 174 -3.24 -20.03 -0.97
CA VAL A 174 -3.17 -18.70 -0.32
C VAL A 174 -2.25 -17.80 -1.13
N LEU A 175 -2.80 -16.70 -1.62
CA LEU A 175 -2.07 -15.67 -2.35
C LEU A 175 -1.93 -14.42 -1.47
N ILE A 176 -0.70 -13.98 -1.22
CA ILE A 176 -0.41 -12.78 -0.44
C ILE A 176 0.20 -11.72 -1.35
N MET A 177 -0.37 -10.51 -1.36
CA MET A 177 0.11 -9.40 -2.17
C MET A 177 0.19 -8.11 -1.34
N ASP A 178 1.34 -7.43 -1.41
CA ASP A 178 1.53 -6.12 -0.81
C ASP A 178 1.66 -5.08 -1.92
N GLU A 179 0.67 -4.17 -2.01
CA GLU A 179 0.56 -3.09 -3.00
C GLU A 179 0.68 -3.58 -4.47
N PRO A 180 -0.12 -4.57 -4.90
CA PRO A 180 0.05 -5.19 -6.23
C PRO A 180 -0.29 -4.26 -7.40
N THR A 181 -0.94 -3.13 -7.16
CA THR A 181 -1.32 -2.15 -8.18
C THR A 181 -0.23 -1.13 -8.47
N ASN A 182 0.81 -1.06 -7.62
CA ASN A 182 1.92 -0.14 -7.84
C ASN A 182 2.68 -0.51 -9.13
N ASP A 183 3.08 0.51 -9.87
CA ASP A 183 3.84 0.41 -11.12
C ASP A 183 3.13 -0.36 -12.27
N LEU A 184 1.86 -0.73 -12.09
CA LEU A 184 1.03 -1.31 -13.13
C LEU A 184 0.25 -0.22 -13.90
N ASP A 185 0.00 -0.47 -15.17
CA ASP A 185 -0.93 0.36 -15.94
C ASP A 185 -2.38 -0.08 -15.72
N TYR A 186 -3.30 0.78 -16.16
CA TYR A 186 -4.74 0.56 -15.99
C TYR A 186 -5.23 -0.75 -16.60
N GLU A 187 -4.70 -1.16 -17.76
CA GLU A 187 -5.13 -2.39 -18.44
C GLU A 187 -4.73 -3.62 -17.61
N THR A 188 -3.51 -3.62 -17.07
CA THR A 188 -3.01 -4.69 -16.19
C THR A 188 -3.77 -4.72 -14.85
N ILE A 189 -4.08 -3.56 -14.26
CA ILE A 189 -4.89 -3.49 -13.02
C ILE A 189 -6.29 -4.06 -13.28
N ASN A 190 -6.95 -3.65 -14.34
CA ASN A 190 -8.29 -4.15 -14.68
C ASN A 190 -8.29 -5.68 -14.96
N TRP A 191 -7.25 -6.19 -15.60
CA TRP A 191 -7.08 -7.63 -15.77
C TRP A 191 -6.91 -8.33 -14.41
N LEU A 192 -6.08 -7.78 -13.50
CA LEU A 192 -5.85 -8.34 -12.18
C LEU A 192 -7.14 -8.32 -11.34
N GLU A 193 -7.92 -7.24 -11.38
CA GLU A 193 -9.23 -7.16 -10.71
C GLU A 193 -10.16 -8.28 -11.17
N ASN A 194 -10.29 -8.48 -12.48
CA ASN A 194 -11.12 -9.54 -13.04
C ASN A 194 -10.61 -10.94 -12.69
N PHE A 195 -9.29 -11.14 -12.69
CA PHE A 195 -8.67 -12.40 -12.29
C PHE A 195 -8.96 -12.73 -10.82
N LEU A 196 -8.76 -11.77 -9.93
CA LEU A 196 -8.95 -11.95 -8.48
C LEU A 196 -10.43 -12.08 -8.09
N ALA A 197 -11.33 -11.38 -8.79
CA ALA A 197 -12.77 -11.51 -8.56
C ALA A 197 -13.30 -12.93 -8.84
N ASN A 198 -12.63 -13.68 -9.73
CA ASN A 198 -12.96 -15.07 -10.05
C ASN A 198 -12.02 -16.09 -9.37
N TYR A 199 -11.17 -15.64 -8.44
CA TYR A 199 -10.21 -16.51 -7.78
C TYR A 199 -10.87 -17.37 -6.69
N GLU A 200 -10.84 -18.69 -6.85
CA GLU A 200 -11.55 -19.63 -5.98
C GLU A 200 -10.83 -19.89 -4.65
N ASN A 201 -9.58 -19.51 -4.53
CA ASN A 201 -8.77 -19.73 -3.33
C ASN A 201 -8.75 -18.47 -2.44
N CYS A 202 -7.87 -18.45 -1.43
CA CYS A 202 -7.77 -17.35 -0.49
C CYS A 202 -6.80 -16.27 -1.01
N VAL A 203 -7.22 -15.02 -1.01
CA VAL A 203 -6.37 -13.87 -1.32
C VAL A 203 -6.25 -12.97 -0.10
N ILE A 204 -5.04 -12.53 0.21
CA ILE A 204 -4.76 -11.53 1.24
C ILE A 204 -4.00 -10.39 0.56
N VAL A 205 -4.59 -9.21 0.54
CA VAL A 205 -4.02 -8.06 -0.18
C VAL A 205 -3.95 -6.82 0.69
N VAL A 206 -2.81 -6.13 0.63
CA VAL A 206 -2.68 -4.75 1.10
C VAL A 206 -2.73 -3.85 -0.13
N SER A 207 -3.57 -2.83 -0.14
CA SER A 207 -3.55 -1.79 -1.17
C SER A 207 -4.04 -0.45 -0.62
N HIS A 208 -3.51 0.62 -1.19
CA HIS A 208 -4.00 1.98 -0.99
C HIS A 208 -5.04 2.40 -2.04
N ASP A 209 -5.22 1.60 -3.08
CA ASP A 209 -6.24 1.80 -4.10
C ASP A 209 -7.61 1.31 -3.60
N ARG A 210 -8.50 2.27 -3.34
CA ARG A 210 -9.85 1.99 -2.84
C ARG A 210 -10.72 1.31 -3.88
N HIS A 211 -10.55 1.67 -5.15
CA HIS A 211 -11.32 1.07 -6.24
C HIS A 211 -10.95 -0.41 -6.38
N PHE A 212 -9.67 -0.70 -6.37
CA PHE A 212 -9.17 -2.07 -6.39
C PHE A 212 -9.71 -2.89 -5.21
N LEU A 213 -9.65 -2.35 -3.97
CA LEU A 213 -10.20 -3.04 -2.80
C LEU A 213 -11.72 -3.26 -2.89
N ASP A 214 -12.45 -2.32 -3.46
CA ASP A 214 -13.90 -2.47 -3.68
C ASP A 214 -14.23 -3.52 -4.73
N SER A 215 -13.42 -3.64 -5.77
CA SER A 215 -13.61 -4.58 -6.87
C SER A 215 -13.31 -6.03 -6.49
N VAL A 216 -12.29 -6.26 -5.63
CA VAL A 216 -11.79 -7.62 -5.40
C VAL A 216 -12.09 -8.16 -3.99
N CYS A 217 -12.22 -7.30 -2.96
CA CYS A 217 -12.32 -7.77 -1.59
C CYS A 217 -13.74 -8.18 -1.18
N THR A 218 -13.85 -9.36 -0.55
CA THR A 218 -15.05 -9.84 0.12
C THR A 218 -15.06 -9.48 1.61
N HIS A 219 -13.87 -9.25 2.18
CA HIS A 219 -13.68 -8.93 3.59
C HIS A 219 -12.61 -7.84 3.74
N ILE A 220 -12.78 -6.99 4.75
CA ILE A 220 -11.77 -6.01 5.15
C ILE A 220 -11.23 -6.35 6.52
N SER A 221 -9.91 -6.42 6.64
CA SER A 221 -9.16 -6.62 7.88
C SER A 221 -8.53 -5.31 8.30
N ASP A 222 -9.10 -4.67 9.31
CA ASP A 222 -8.69 -3.36 9.78
C ASP A 222 -7.67 -3.45 10.91
N ILE A 223 -6.46 -2.91 10.69
CA ILE A 223 -5.41 -2.79 11.71
C ILE A 223 -5.52 -1.42 12.36
N ASP A 224 -6.05 -1.38 13.58
CA ASP A 224 -6.14 -0.16 14.38
C ASP A 224 -5.97 -0.47 15.87
N PHE A 225 -5.35 0.44 16.62
CA PHE A 225 -5.10 0.30 18.08
C PHE A 225 -4.37 -0.98 18.48
N GLY A 226 -3.50 -1.51 17.64
CA GLY A 226 -2.75 -2.74 17.91
C GLY A 226 -3.58 -4.02 17.83
N LYS A 227 -4.75 -3.96 17.22
CA LYS A 227 -5.62 -5.11 16.97
C LYS A 227 -5.98 -5.21 15.50
N ILE A 228 -6.36 -6.41 15.07
CA ILE A 228 -6.86 -6.64 13.72
C ILE A 228 -8.31 -7.12 13.84
N SER A 229 -9.21 -6.44 13.17
CA SER A 229 -10.63 -6.75 13.17
C SER A 229 -11.11 -7.08 11.77
N HIS A 230 -11.84 -8.18 11.59
CA HIS A 230 -12.48 -8.57 10.35
C HIS A 230 -13.87 -7.95 10.19
N PHE A 231 -14.14 -7.47 8.98
CA PHE A 231 -15.44 -7.00 8.54
C PHE A 231 -15.80 -7.71 7.25
N SER A 232 -17.00 -8.28 7.17
CA SER A 232 -17.55 -8.82 5.93
C SER A 232 -18.05 -7.68 5.06
N GLY A 233 -17.70 -7.70 3.78
CA GLY A 233 -18.00 -6.65 2.80
C GLY A 233 -16.73 -6.01 2.24
N ASN A 234 -16.92 -5.16 1.21
CA ASN A 234 -15.85 -4.44 0.54
C ASN A 234 -15.41 -3.18 1.31
N TYR A 235 -14.47 -2.41 0.74
CA TYR A 235 -13.91 -1.21 1.37
C TYR A 235 -14.97 -0.13 1.63
N THR A 236 -15.85 0.14 0.67
CA THR A 236 -16.90 1.16 0.81
C THR A 236 -17.87 0.80 1.94
N PHE A 237 -18.33 -0.45 2.02
CA PHE A 237 -19.18 -0.92 3.10
C PHE A 237 -18.52 -0.79 4.48
N TRP A 238 -17.25 -1.20 4.58
CA TRP A 238 -16.45 -1.03 5.80
C TRP A 238 -16.34 0.45 6.19
N TYR A 239 -16.03 1.33 5.22
CA TYR A 239 -15.84 2.76 5.46
C TYR A 239 -17.12 3.40 6.01
N GLU A 240 -18.26 3.18 5.37
CA GLU A 240 -19.57 3.71 5.80
C GLU A 240 -19.96 3.20 7.19
N SER A 241 -19.81 1.88 7.43
CA SER A 241 -20.09 1.25 8.72
C SER A 241 -19.19 1.79 9.83
N SER A 242 -17.89 1.97 9.56
CA SER A 242 -16.93 2.52 10.51
C SER A 242 -17.23 3.98 10.88
N GLN A 243 -17.63 4.81 9.89
CA GLN A 243 -18.05 6.19 10.10
C GLN A 243 -19.32 6.28 10.95
N LEU A 244 -20.30 5.41 10.67
CA LEU A 244 -21.55 5.36 11.45
C LEU A 244 -21.25 4.96 12.91
N ALA A 245 -20.44 3.93 13.11
CA ALA A 245 -20.04 3.48 14.46
C ALA A 245 -19.28 4.57 15.23
N ALA A 246 -18.38 5.30 14.55
CA ALA A 246 -17.66 6.42 15.14
C ALA A 246 -18.59 7.56 15.58
N ARG A 247 -19.55 7.93 14.73
CA ARG A 247 -20.57 8.95 15.06
C ARG A 247 -21.43 8.54 16.24
N GLN A 248 -21.89 7.28 16.28
CA GLN A 248 -22.70 6.75 17.38
C GLN A 248 -21.91 6.76 18.72
N ARG A 249 -20.65 6.32 18.70
CA ARG A 249 -19.76 6.37 19.87
C ARG A 249 -19.54 7.80 20.35
N ALA A 250 -19.30 8.75 19.44
CA ALA A 250 -19.12 10.16 19.77
C ALA A 250 -20.38 10.75 20.45
N GLN A 251 -21.57 10.42 19.95
CA GLN A 251 -22.81 10.83 20.55
C GLN A 251 -23.06 10.22 21.95
N GLN A 252 -22.75 8.92 22.11
CA GLN A 252 -22.85 8.25 23.40
C GLN A 252 -21.90 8.85 24.43
N ASN A 253 -20.64 9.13 24.03
CA ASN A 253 -19.67 9.75 24.94
C ASN A 253 -20.09 11.16 25.33
N LYS A 254 -20.56 11.97 24.38
CA LYS A 254 -21.07 13.30 24.69
C LYS A 254 -22.22 13.25 25.73
N LYS A 255 -23.18 12.34 25.56
CA LYS A 255 -24.27 12.11 26.53
C LYS A 255 -23.73 11.63 27.89
N SER A 256 -22.73 10.76 27.91
CA SER A 256 -22.11 10.27 29.15
C SER A 256 -21.32 11.35 29.87
N GLU A 257 -20.61 12.23 29.13
CA GLU A 257 -19.89 13.38 29.69
C GLU A 257 -20.85 14.42 30.25
N GLU A 258 -21.92 14.75 29.53
CA GLU A 258 -22.96 15.66 30.01
C GLU A 258 -23.58 15.14 31.33
N LYS A 259 -23.92 13.84 31.35
CA LYS A 259 -24.47 13.20 32.56
C LYS A 259 -23.46 13.16 33.71
N LYS A 260 -22.19 12.94 33.41
CA LYS A 260 -21.10 12.99 34.40
C LYS A 260 -21.00 14.39 35.02
N LYS A 261 -20.98 15.43 34.17
CA LYS A 261 -20.96 16.83 34.62
C LYS A 261 -22.15 17.17 35.54
N GLU A 262 -23.39 16.78 35.17
CA GLU A 262 -24.55 16.96 35.98
C GLU A 262 -24.42 16.27 37.36
N LEU A 263 -23.95 15.05 37.40
CA LEU A 263 -23.73 14.29 38.63
C LEU A 263 -22.64 14.91 39.49
N GLU A 264 -21.54 15.38 38.90
CA GLU A 264 -20.43 16.07 39.60
C GLU A 264 -20.90 17.41 40.17
N GLU A 265 -21.69 18.20 39.44
CA GLU A 265 -22.27 19.44 39.97
C GLU A 265 -23.20 19.17 41.13
N PHE A 266 -24.04 18.15 41.04
CA PHE A 266 -24.89 17.77 42.16
C PHE A 266 -24.08 17.38 43.39
N ILE A 267 -23.04 16.53 43.22
CA ILE A 267 -22.16 16.14 44.32
C ILE A 267 -21.50 17.38 44.94
N ARG A 268 -20.99 18.30 44.14
CA ARG A 268 -20.35 19.54 44.58
C ARG A 268 -21.30 20.41 45.42
N ARG A 269 -22.55 20.56 44.96
CA ARG A 269 -23.58 21.39 45.67
C ARG A 269 -24.06 20.79 46.99
N PHE A 270 -24.09 19.46 47.10
CA PHE A 270 -24.71 18.77 48.22
C PHE A 270 -23.80 17.89 49.06
N SER A 271 -22.50 17.86 48.79
CA SER A 271 -21.49 17.06 49.53
C SER A 271 -21.44 17.44 51.03
N ALA A 272 -21.63 18.70 51.35
CA ALA A 272 -21.58 19.21 52.73
C ALA A 272 -22.92 19.07 53.50
N ASN A 273 -23.99 18.61 52.83
CA ASN A 273 -25.32 18.52 53.45
C ASN A 273 -25.56 17.10 53.98
N VAL A 274 -25.63 16.95 55.29
CA VAL A 274 -25.77 15.64 55.98
C VAL A 274 -27.05 14.91 55.52
N ALA A 275 -28.18 15.60 55.30
CA ALA A 275 -29.44 15.00 54.85
C ALA A 275 -29.38 14.43 53.42
N LYS A 276 -28.47 14.96 52.56
CA LYS A 276 -28.31 14.55 51.15
C LYS A 276 -27.04 13.71 50.89
N SER A 277 -26.27 13.44 51.95
CA SER A 277 -25.00 12.67 51.84
C SER A 277 -25.19 11.28 51.22
N LYS A 278 -26.26 10.55 51.59
CA LYS A 278 -26.60 9.26 50.95
C LYS A 278 -26.83 9.37 49.45
N GLN A 279 -27.50 10.48 49.00
CA GLN A 279 -27.76 10.71 47.59
C GLN A 279 -26.48 11.09 46.84
N ALA A 280 -25.56 11.86 47.43
CA ALA A 280 -24.29 12.19 46.88
C ALA A 280 -23.41 10.94 46.70
N THR A 281 -23.38 10.03 47.70
CA THR A 281 -22.69 8.74 47.64
C THR A 281 -23.24 7.83 46.53
N SER A 282 -24.57 7.75 46.42
CA SER A 282 -25.22 6.99 45.36
C SER A 282 -24.83 7.51 43.95
N ARG A 283 -24.80 8.84 43.77
CA ARG A 283 -24.38 9.44 42.50
C ARG A 283 -22.92 9.31 42.20
N LYS A 284 -22.05 9.29 43.21
CA LYS A 284 -20.64 8.96 43.04
C LYS A 284 -20.44 7.52 42.46
N LYS A 285 -21.20 6.55 42.99
CA LYS A 285 -21.22 5.18 42.44
C LYS A 285 -21.81 5.14 41.01
N MET A 286 -22.71 6.05 40.65
CA MET A 286 -23.23 6.17 39.28
C MET A 286 -22.13 6.70 38.34
N ILE A 287 -21.31 7.65 38.75
CA ILE A 287 -20.15 8.14 37.96
C ILE A 287 -19.15 7.01 37.74
N GLU A 288 -18.83 6.22 38.77
CA GLU A 288 -17.94 5.08 38.66
C GLU A 288 -18.44 3.99 37.68
N LYS A 289 -19.76 3.88 37.52
CA LYS A 289 -20.40 2.98 36.55
C LYS A 289 -20.60 3.60 35.16
N LEU A 290 -20.51 4.92 35.03
CA LEU A 290 -20.50 5.57 33.74
C LEU A 290 -19.15 5.28 33.07
N ASN A 291 -19.12 4.20 32.25
CA ASN A 291 -18.01 3.96 31.34
C ASN A 291 -17.97 5.12 30.33
N VAL A 292 -17.21 6.15 30.65
CA VAL A 292 -16.70 7.08 29.66
C VAL A 292 -15.64 6.28 28.94
N ASN A 293 -16.04 5.58 27.87
CA ASN A 293 -15.09 4.94 27.01
C ASN A 293 -14.16 6.03 26.49
N ASP A 294 -12.93 6.00 26.93
CA ASP A 294 -11.89 6.85 26.39
C ASP A 294 -11.85 6.59 24.89
N ILE A 295 -12.44 7.48 24.08
CA ILE A 295 -12.32 7.41 22.64
C ILE A 295 -10.85 7.72 22.37
N ARG A 296 -10.04 6.68 22.23
CA ARG A 296 -8.72 6.87 21.66
C ARG A 296 -8.94 7.41 20.25
N PRO A 297 -8.41 8.60 19.93
CA PRO A 297 -8.51 9.12 18.58
C PRO A 297 -7.89 8.09 17.63
N SER A 298 -8.59 7.80 16.51
CA SER A 298 -8.10 6.82 15.53
C SER A 298 -6.61 7.06 15.25
N SER A 299 -5.83 5.99 15.14
CA SER A 299 -4.43 6.07 14.72
C SER A 299 -4.29 6.60 13.29
N ARG A 300 -5.39 6.64 12.53
CA ARG A 300 -5.47 7.19 11.18
C ARG A 300 -5.47 8.70 11.22
N ARG A 301 -4.27 9.26 11.16
CA ARG A 301 -4.06 10.70 10.97
C ARG A 301 -3.72 10.93 9.50
N TYR A 302 -4.34 11.94 8.91
CA TYR A 302 -4.03 12.37 7.55
C TYR A 302 -3.24 13.67 7.61
N PRO A 303 -2.23 13.84 6.74
CA PRO A 303 -1.54 15.14 6.65
C PRO A 303 -2.52 16.21 6.21
N ALA A 304 -2.46 17.37 6.84
CA ALA A 304 -3.26 18.52 6.47
C ALA A 304 -2.53 19.32 5.39
N ILE A 305 -2.75 18.95 4.13
CA ILE A 305 -2.21 19.69 2.99
C ILE A 305 -3.19 20.82 2.68
N ILE A 306 -2.78 22.04 3.03
CA ILE A 306 -3.59 23.25 2.84
C ILE A 306 -2.87 24.14 1.83
N PHE A 307 -3.51 24.37 0.67
CA PHE A 307 -3.01 25.31 -0.32
C PHE A 307 -3.59 26.68 -0.01
N GLU A 308 -2.74 27.60 0.45
CA GLU A 308 -3.09 28.99 0.67
C GLU A 308 -2.66 29.79 -0.56
N ARG A 309 -3.60 30.50 -1.17
CA ARG A 309 -3.32 31.38 -2.30
C ARG A 309 -2.87 32.76 -1.82
N GLU A 310 -1.77 33.26 -2.34
CA GLU A 310 -1.31 34.64 -2.09
C GLU A 310 -2.22 35.67 -2.78
N ARG A 311 -2.75 35.32 -3.95
CA ARG A 311 -3.68 36.12 -4.75
C ARG A 311 -4.63 35.24 -5.52
N GLU A 312 -5.73 35.81 -5.98
CA GLU A 312 -6.63 35.10 -6.89
C GLU A 312 -5.97 34.93 -8.27
N ALA A 313 -6.08 33.72 -8.81
CA ALA A 313 -5.70 33.46 -10.19
C ALA A 313 -6.72 34.06 -11.14
N GLY A 314 -6.24 34.55 -12.29
CA GLY A 314 -7.10 34.96 -13.40
C GLY A 314 -7.85 33.78 -14.01
N ASP A 315 -8.72 34.06 -14.96
CA ASP A 315 -9.55 33.02 -15.60
C ASP A 315 -8.73 32.05 -16.46
N GLN A 316 -7.66 32.52 -17.06
CA GLN A 316 -6.77 31.73 -17.90
C GLN A 316 -5.57 31.22 -17.06
N ILE A 317 -5.46 29.93 -16.90
CA ILE A 317 -4.43 29.28 -16.07
C ILE A 317 -3.27 28.79 -16.93
N LEU A 318 -3.55 28.04 -17.98
CA LEU A 318 -2.54 27.45 -18.86
C LEU A 318 -3.10 27.32 -20.26
N ASN A 319 -2.31 27.75 -21.26
CA ASN A 319 -2.58 27.53 -22.68
C ASN A 319 -1.44 26.70 -23.28
N ILE A 320 -1.77 25.63 -23.99
CA ILE A 320 -0.82 24.76 -24.69
C ILE A 320 -1.24 24.64 -26.14
N GLU A 321 -0.29 24.87 -27.06
CA GLU A 321 -0.49 24.83 -28.50
C GLU A 321 0.53 23.87 -29.13
N LYS A 322 0.02 22.78 -29.75
CA LYS A 322 0.80 21.81 -30.55
C LYS A 322 2.03 21.23 -29.82
N LEU A 323 1.93 21.06 -28.49
CA LEU A 323 3.06 20.57 -27.71
C LEU A 323 3.45 19.15 -28.11
N ALA A 324 4.74 18.91 -28.26
CA ALA A 324 5.32 17.61 -28.57
C ALA A 324 6.58 17.37 -27.71
N SER A 325 6.87 16.10 -27.42
CA SER A 325 8.07 15.66 -26.72
C SER A 325 8.64 14.38 -27.31
N SER A 326 9.97 14.24 -27.24
CA SER A 326 10.69 13.02 -27.58
C SER A 326 11.83 12.78 -26.60
N ILE A 327 12.19 11.52 -26.39
CA ILE A 327 13.39 11.07 -25.65
C ILE A 327 14.13 10.10 -26.54
N ASP A 328 15.44 10.30 -26.69
CA ASP A 328 16.34 9.43 -27.48
C ASP A 328 15.86 9.16 -28.94
N GLY A 329 15.14 10.11 -29.52
CA GLY A 329 14.60 10.00 -30.87
C GLY A 329 13.21 9.33 -30.94
N GLU A 330 12.71 8.81 -29.86
CA GLU A 330 11.35 8.25 -29.75
C GLU A 330 10.37 9.37 -29.39
N VAL A 331 9.30 9.53 -30.19
CA VAL A 331 8.25 10.54 -29.93
C VAL A 331 7.30 10.00 -28.85
N LEU A 332 7.28 10.66 -27.68
CA LEU A 332 6.41 10.29 -26.56
C LEU A 332 4.98 10.79 -26.75
N PHE A 333 4.83 12.04 -27.22
CA PHE A 333 3.53 12.62 -27.58
C PHE A 333 3.73 13.75 -28.58
N LYS A 334 2.68 14.06 -29.34
CA LYS A 334 2.67 15.14 -30.33
C LYS A 334 1.31 15.83 -30.41
N ASN A 335 1.33 17.09 -30.85
CA ASN A 335 0.12 17.88 -31.15
C ASN A 335 -0.86 18.00 -29.95
N VAL A 336 -0.34 18.12 -28.73
CA VAL A 336 -1.19 18.35 -27.56
C VAL A 336 -1.63 19.81 -27.54
N ASN A 337 -2.95 20.01 -27.51
CA ASN A 337 -3.57 21.32 -27.39
C ASN A 337 -4.49 21.30 -26.18
N LEU A 338 -4.33 22.28 -25.29
CA LEU A 338 -5.07 22.33 -24.04
C LEU A 338 -5.21 23.78 -23.58
N ASN A 339 -6.38 24.12 -23.07
CA ASN A 339 -6.62 25.39 -22.37
C ASN A 339 -7.27 25.09 -21.02
N LEU A 340 -6.63 25.52 -19.93
CA LEU A 340 -7.13 25.36 -18.57
C LEU A 340 -7.61 26.71 -18.02
N ALA A 341 -8.82 26.70 -17.50
CA ALA A 341 -9.45 27.80 -16.81
C ALA A 341 -9.35 27.64 -15.28
N LYS A 342 -9.69 28.73 -14.58
CA LYS A 342 -9.74 28.76 -13.11
C LYS A 342 -10.72 27.71 -12.57
N GLY A 343 -10.23 26.82 -11.72
CA GLY A 343 -11.03 25.76 -11.07
C GLY A 343 -11.00 24.42 -11.78
N ASP A 344 -10.41 24.35 -13.00
CA ASP A 344 -10.29 23.08 -13.71
C ASP A 344 -9.36 22.11 -12.97
N LYS A 345 -9.69 20.82 -13.09
CA LYS A 345 -8.88 19.70 -12.63
C LYS A 345 -8.59 18.80 -13.82
N LEU A 346 -7.32 18.66 -14.15
CA LEU A 346 -6.86 17.86 -15.28
C LEU A 346 -6.25 16.55 -14.77
N ILE A 347 -6.66 15.43 -15.36
CA ILE A 347 -5.99 14.15 -15.22
C ILE A 347 -5.29 13.87 -16.54
N VAL A 348 -3.98 13.66 -16.49
CA VAL A 348 -3.17 13.25 -17.64
C VAL A 348 -2.94 11.75 -17.55
N TYR A 349 -3.41 11.03 -18.55
CA TYR A 349 -3.27 9.56 -18.63
C TYR A 349 -2.41 9.19 -19.84
N SER A 350 -1.49 8.26 -19.67
CA SER A 350 -0.69 7.66 -20.75
C SER A 350 -0.33 6.22 -20.38
N LYS A 351 -0.24 5.35 -21.41
CA LYS A 351 0.33 3.99 -21.25
C LYS A 351 1.82 4.05 -20.90
N ASP A 352 2.54 5.06 -21.41
CA ASP A 352 3.95 5.31 -21.11
C ASP A 352 4.08 6.41 -20.06
N SER A 353 4.60 6.05 -18.88
CA SER A 353 4.85 7.01 -17.78
C SER A 353 5.90 8.07 -18.14
N ARG A 354 6.84 7.76 -19.07
CA ARG A 354 7.81 8.74 -19.57
C ARG A 354 7.11 9.93 -20.23
N ALA A 355 5.99 9.67 -20.94
CA ALA A 355 5.21 10.71 -21.57
C ALA A 355 4.55 11.66 -20.56
N THR A 356 3.99 11.14 -19.47
CA THR A 356 3.42 11.98 -18.40
C THR A 356 4.50 12.76 -17.66
N THR A 357 5.63 12.13 -17.34
CA THR A 357 6.77 12.81 -16.71
C THR A 357 7.30 13.95 -17.60
N ALA A 358 7.57 13.68 -18.87
CA ALA A 358 8.04 14.67 -19.83
C ALA A 358 7.04 15.83 -20.00
N PHE A 359 5.74 15.55 -20.00
CA PHE A 359 4.70 16.58 -20.08
C PHE A 359 4.80 17.56 -18.89
N TYR A 360 4.88 17.04 -17.65
CA TYR A 360 4.98 17.88 -16.46
C TYR A 360 6.34 18.59 -16.35
N GLU A 361 7.43 17.94 -16.75
CA GLU A 361 8.76 18.55 -16.75
C GLU A 361 8.87 19.71 -17.75
N ILE A 362 8.24 19.60 -18.93
CA ILE A 362 8.15 20.70 -19.89
C ILE A 362 7.38 21.86 -19.26
N LEU A 363 6.21 21.61 -18.66
CA LEU A 363 5.40 22.65 -18.02
C LEU A 363 6.10 23.31 -16.83
N ASN A 364 6.98 22.59 -16.14
CA ASN A 364 7.80 23.12 -15.06
C ASN A 364 9.10 23.79 -15.55
N GLY A 365 9.37 23.76 -16.85
CA GLY A 365 10.56 24.36 -17.45
C GLY A 365 11.87 23.56 -17.26
N LYS A 366 11.80 22.32 -16.75
CA LYS A 366 12.96 21.42 -16.62
C LYS A 366 13.38 20.85 -17.97
N GLN A 367 12.43 20.62 -18.88
CA GLN A 367 12.67 20.11 -20.23
C GLN A 367 12.13 21.07 -21.29
N LYS A 368 12.82 21.16 -22.43
CA LYS A 368 12.31 21.95 -23.59
C LYS A 368 11.39 21.08 -24.43
N PRO A 369 10.27 21.61 -24.94
CA PRO A 369 9.43 20.88 -25.87
C PRO A 369 10.16 20.63 -27.19
N LEU A 370 9.83 19.52 -27.87
CA LEU A 370 10.28 19.22 -29.23
C LEU A 370 9.62 20.21 -30.22
N GLU A 371 8.32 20.40 -30.08
CA GLU A 371 7.52 21.32 -30.88
C GLU A 371 6.42 21.95 -30.02
N GLY A 372 5.87 23.06 -30.50
CA GLY A 372 4.78 23.77 -29.84
C GLY A 372 5.26 24.74 -28.77
N LYS A 373 4.30 25.30 -28.07
CA LYS A 373 4.52 26.26 -26.97
C LYS A 373 3.48 26.13 -25.91
N PHE A 374 3.80 26.63 -24.73
CA PHE A 374 2.84 26.74 -23.63
C PHE A 374 3.03 28.09 -22.92
N GLU A 375 1.97 28.57 -22.33
CA GLU A 375 1.97 29.85 -21.61
C GLU A 375 1.12 29.72 -20.34
N TRP A 376 1.73 30.05 -19.20
CA TRP A 376 1.04 30.15 -17.92
C TRP A 376 0.39 31.51 -17.76
N GLY A 377 -0.77 31.56 -17.15
CA GLY A 377 -1.41 32.80 -16.79
C GLY A 377 -0.52 33.69 -15.92
N VAL A 378 -0.49 35.00 -16.16
CA VAL A 378 0.39 35.97 -15.48
C VAL A 378 0.23 35.96 -13.94
N THR A 379 -0.93 35.54 -13.46
CA THR A 379 -1.24 35.50 -12.02
C THR A 379 -1.09 34.12 -11.39
N THR A 380 -0.56 33.12 -12.12
CA THR A 380 -0.40 31.78 -11.63
C THR A 380 0.95 31.58 -10.96
N ASN A 381 0.96 30.83 -9.83
CA ASN A 381 2.15 30.27 -9.22
C ASN A 381 2.12 28.76 -9.41
N GLN A 382 3.20 28.18 -9.93
CA GLN A 382 3.32 26.75 -10.15
C GLN A 382 4.03 26.08 -8.99
N SER A 383 3.60 24.86 -8.66
CA SER A 383 4.32 23.96 -7.78
C SER A 383 4.33 22.57 -8.42
N TYR A 384 5.47 21.92 -8.37
CA TYR A 384 5.70 20.62 -9.00
C TYR A 384 6.18 19.61 -7.96
N LEU A 385 5.49 18.47 -7.86
CA LEU A 385 5.93 17.32 -7.10
C LEU A 385 6.48 16.27 -8.08
N PRO A 386 7.81 16.09 -8.17
CA PRO A 386 8.42 15.13 -9.08
C PRO A 386 8.17 13.68 -8.61
N VAL A 387 8.22 12.72 -9.56
CA VAL A 387 8.14 11.29 -9.28
C VAL A 387 9.38 10.83 -8.51
N ASP A 388 10.57 11.25 -8.96
CA ASP A 388 11.83 11.02 -8.24
C ASP A 388 12.15 12.24 -7.38
N ASN A 389 12.25 11.99 -6.08
CA ASN A 389 12.51 13.00 -5.07
C ASN A 389 13.88 12.81 -4.40
N GLN A 390 14.74 11.91 -4.87
CA GLN A 390 16.01 11.56 -4.21
C GLN A 390 16.92 12.77 -4.05
N GLU A 391 16.99 13.65 -5.07
CA GLU A 391 17.79 14.87 -5.05
C GLU A 391 17.51 15.79 -3.84
N PHE A 392 16.28 15.77 -3.30
CA PHE A 392 15.91 16.59 -2.15
C PHE A 392 16.41 16.02 -0.82
N PHE A 393 16.81 14.76 -0.79
CA PHE A 393 17.15 14.03 0.42
C PHE A 393 18.64 13.68 0.55
N GLU A 394 19.47 14.16 -0.34
CA GLU A 394 20.93 13.92 -0.34
C GLU A 394 21.67 14.68 0.77
N ASN A 395 21.01 15.65 1.41
CA ASN A 395 21.62 16.53 2.41
C ASN A 395 21.45 15.96 3.83
N ASP A 396 22.44 16.19 4.68
CA ASP A 396 22.44 15.87 6.12
C ASP A 396 21.69 16.92 6.97
N LEU A 397 20.64 17.53 6.42
CA LEU A 397 19.82 18.50 7.12
C LEU A 397 18.73 17.81 7.95
N THR A 398 18.35 18.43 9.06
CA THR A 398 17.12 18.05 9.77
C THR A 398 15.89 18.47 8.96
N LEU A 399 14.72 17.84 9.18
CA LEU A 399 13.46 18.27 8.55
C LEU A 399 13.17 19.77 8.80
N VAL A 400 13.49 20.26 9.99
CA VAL A 400 13.30 21.67 10.35
C VAL A 400 14.21 22.55 9.50
N ASP A 401 15.49 22.23 9.37
CA ASP A 401 16.45 23.03 8.63
C ASP A 401 16.22 22.96 7.13
N TRP A 402 15.78 21.82 6.64
CA TRP A 402 15.42 21.64 5.25
C TRP A 402 14.20 22.50 4.86
N LEU A 403 13.12 22.51 5.66
CA LEU A 403 11.96 23.36 5.41
C LEU A 403 12.28 24.85 5.56
N ARG A 404 13.20 25.22 6.44
CA ARG A 404 13.61 26.63 6.65
C ARG A 404 14.13 27.29 5.37
N GLN A 405 14.70 26.51 4.44
CA GLN A 405 15.20 27.02 3.15
C GLN A 405 14.08 27.58 2.25
N TYR A 406 12.85 27.08 2.41
CA TYR A 406 11.69 27.47 1.61
C TYR A 406 10.85 28.58 2.25
N ALA A 407 11.21 29.02 3.46
CA ALA A 407 10.51 30.10 4.15
C ALA A 407 10.74 31.46 3.45
N LYS A 408 9.65 32.16 3.15
CA LYS A 408 9.65 33.45 2.45
C LYS A 408 9.79 34.64 3.40
N THR A 409 9.31 34.48 4.64
CA THR A 409 9.29 35.54 5.67
C THR A 409 10.08 35.11 6.91
N GLU A 410 10.54 36.08 7.71
CA GLU A 410 11.23 35.80 8.96
C GLU A 410 10.34 35.00 9.95
N GLN A 411 9.04 35.29 9.94
CA GLN A 411 8.07 34.58 10.78
C GLN A 411 7.95 33.09 10.39
N GLU A 412 8.01 32.77 9.09
CA GLU A 412 8.01 31.39 8.58
C GLU A 412 9.31 30.64 8.91
N ARG A 413 10.44 31.37 9.11
CA ARG A 413 11.74 30.79 9.49
C ARG A 413 11.82 30.38 10.94
N GLU A 414 10.91 30.86 11.79
CA GLU A 414 10.86 30.49 13.19
C GLU A 414 10.62 28.99 13.36
N GLU A 415 11.39 28.38 14.27
CA GLU A 415 11.28 26.94 14.53
C GLU A 415 9.87 26.51 14.94
N VAL A 416 9.18 27.35 15.71
CA VAL A 416 7.80 27.10 16.15
C VAL A 416 6.85 26.99 14.96
N HIS A 417 6.99 27.86 13.96
CA HIS A 417 6.17 27.83 12.74
C HIS A 417 6.44 26.57 11.92
N ILE A 418 7.73 26.24 11.70
CA ILE A 418 8.14 25.05 10.94
C ILE A 418 7.69 23.77 11.62
N ARG A 419 7.87 23.66 12.95
CA ARG A 419 7.37 22.49 13.73
C ARG A 419 5.84 22.40 13.68
N GLY A 420 5.13 23.51 13.68
CA GLY A 420 3.69 23.57 13.48
C GLY A 420 3.27 23.01 12.10
N PHE A 421 4.01 23.35 11.04
CA PHE A 421 3.80 22.83 9.71
C PHE A 421 4.11 21.33 9.63
N LEU A 422 5.24 20.89 10.18
CA LEU A 422 5.61 19.46 10.29
C LEU A 422 4.56 18.67 11.07
N GLY A 423 4.02 19.24 12.15
CA GLY A 423 2.92 18.62 12.90
C GLY A 423 1.65 18.43 12.09
N LYS A 424 1.31 19.37 11.19
CA LYS A 424 0.22 19.21 10.21
C LYS A 424 0.51 18.09 9.21
N MET A 425 1.79 17.84 8.91
CA MET A 425 2.26 16.74 8.04
C MET A 425 2.53 15.44 8.81
N ILE A 426 2.10 15.38 10.09
CA ILE A 426 2.19 14.22 11.00
C ILE A 426 3.59 14.00 11.60
N PHE A 427 4.59 14.77 11.24
CA PHE A 427 5.90 14.74 11.93
C PHE A 427 5.81 15.49 13.25
N SER A 428 5.88 14.78 14.38
CA SER A 428 5.70 15.38 15.71
C SER A 428 6.85 15.05 16.66
N GLY A 429 7.08 15.93 17.65
CA GLY A 429 8.09 15.71 18.68
C GLY A 429 9.52 15.62 18.12
N GLU A 430 10.19 14.51 18.42
CA GLU A 430 11.57 14.24 18.00
C GLU A 430 11.69 13.93 16.48
N GLU A 431 10.61 13.46 15.86
CA GLU A 431 10.61 13.13 14.43
C GLU A 431 10.95 14.35 13.55
N ALA A 432 10.57 15.55 13.98
CA ALA A 432 10.90 16.80 13.30
C ALA A 432 12.43 17.09 13.25
N LEU A 433 13.21 16.45 14.12
CA LEU A 433 14.66 16.59 14.20
C LEU A 433 15.43 15.48 13.49
N TYR A 434 14.72 14.52 12.87
CA TYR A 434 15.38 13.48 12.09
C TYR A 434 16.10 14.06 10.88
N LEU A 435 17.28 13.50 10.59
CA LEU A 435 18.00 13.81 9.36
C LEU A 435 17.22 13.25 8.15
N LEU A 436 17.20 13.97 7.07
CA LEU A 436 16.51 13.57 5.84
C LEU A 436 16.91 12.17 5.38
N ARG A 437 18.21 11.87 5.36
CA ARG A 437 18.72 10.54 4.97
C ARG A 437 18.20 9.39 5.84
N VAL A 438 17.90 9.65 7.12
CA VAL A 438 17.34 8.61 8.02
C VAL A 438 15.91 8.31 7.63
N ILE A 439 15.13 9.34 7.28
CA ILE A 439 13.75 9.17 6.83
C ILE A 439 13.70 8.41 5.50
N THR A 440 14.60 8.75 4.57
CA THR A 440 14.69 8.06 3.28
C THR A 440 15.00 6.57 3.45
N ASN A 441 15.90 6.23 4.38
CA ASN A 441 16.20 4.83 4.69
C ASN A 441 15.06 4.10 5.40
N LEU A 442 14.30 4.80 6.27
CA LEU A 442 13.12 4.24 6.92
C LEU A 442 11.94 4.03 5.95
N LEU A 443 11.84 4.83 4.90
CA LEU A 443 10.81 4.70 3.87
C LEU A 443 11.14 3.63 2.81
N LYS A 444 12.41 3.22 2.69
CA LYS A 444 12.87 2.14 1.79
C LYS A 444 12.78 0.75 2.44
N GLN A 445 12.56 0.65 3.73
CA GLN A 445 12.29 -0.59 4.48
C GLN A 445 10.78 -0.85 4.60
#